data_fb402266922e9e1630c606a0aae01d03
#
_entry.id   fb402266922e9e1630c606a0aae01d03
#
_cell.length_a   1.000
_cell.length_b   1.000
_cell.length_c   1.000
_cell.angle_alpha   90.00
_cell.angle_beta   90.00
_cell.angle_gamma   90.00
#
_symmetry.space_group_name_H-M   'P 1'
#
loop_
_entity.id
_entity.type
_entity.pdbx_description
1 polymer ?
#
loop_
_entity_poly.entity_id
_entity_poly.type
_entity_poly.pdbx_seq_one_letter_code
_entity_poly.pdbx_strand_id
1 'polypeptide(L)'
;AFSNNVKPDIVTFPKSLGLDFFQGLSSKIQSDSKICVRFLKTDSVDDADDFFEACDFAMIETDSKIIVDEKVVERAKSKNCEPIYLALMPTLMTGQVQSREENFEIGHTLEEGFDYVALYQETSHGPYAARSVKCVDEITVESEKLRVNPFSDFMDKILGFFKK
;
A
#
# COMPACT_ATOMS: atom_id res chain seq x y z
N ALA A 1 19.30 13.45 13.78
CA ALA A 1 19.15 14.78 13.20
C ALA A 1 19.05 14.60 11.69
N PHE A 2 17.85 14.78 11.12
CA PHE A 2 17.70 14.91 9.68
C PHE A 2 18.44 16.17 9.24
N SER A 3 19.33 16.04 8.25
CA SER A 3 20.03 17.20 7.73
C SER A 3 18.99 18.13 7.11
N ASN A 4 19.11 19.43 7.34
CA ASN A 4 18.21 20.46 6.83
C ASN A 4 18.10 20.54 5.30
N ASN A 5 18.73 19.62 4.58
CA ASN A 5 18.84 19.61 3.11
C ASN A 5 17.96 18.54 2.43
N VAL A 6 17.32 17.63 3.18
CA VAL A 6 16.43 16.62 2.63
C VAL A 6 15.01 16.94 3.07
N LYS A 7 14.15 17.28 2.11
CA LYS A 7 12.70 17.45 2.33
C LYS A 7 12.00 16.21 1.80
N PRO A 8 11.68 15.22 2.65
CA PRO A 8 10.91 14.07 2.20
C PRO A 8 9.45 14.49 1.97
N ASP A 9 8.82 13.93 0.96
CA ASP A 9 7.38 14.14 0.73
C ASP A 9 6.56 13.43 1.80
N ILE A 10 6.97 12.22 2.18
CA ILE A 10 6.32 11.39 3.21
C ILE A 10 7.36 10.93 4.23
N VAL A 11 7.02 11.04 5.51
CA VAL A 11 7.82 10.51 6.62
C VAL A 11 7.05 9.43 7.33
N THR A 12 7.59 8.22 7.36
CA THR A 12 6.92 7.05 7.93
C THR A 12 7.52 6.66 9.27
N PHE A 13 6.66 6.43 10.25
CA PHE A 13 7.03 5.97 11.59
C PHE A 13 6.21 4.75 11.99
N PRO A 14 6.78 3.81 12.77
CA PRO A 14 6.04 2.66 13.26
C PRO A 14 5.00 3.07 14.31
N LYS A 15 3.85 2.43 14.31
CA LYS A 15 2.76 2.63 15.28
C LYS A 15 3.24 2.50 16.74
N SER A 16 4.22 1.63 16.97
CA SER A 16 4.78 1.36 18.31
C SER A 16 5.38 2.59 19.01
N LEU A 17 5.59 3.72 18.32
CA LEU A 17 5.99 4.98 18.96
C LEU A 17 4.89 5.64 19.78
N GLY A 18 3.64 5.18 19.63
CA GLY A 18 2.48 5.65 20.38
C GLY A 18 1.84 6.91 19.82
N LEU A 19 0.57 7.10 20.14
CA LEU A 19 -0.26 8.18 19.59
C LEU A 19 0.27 9.57 19.94
N ASP A 20 0.73 9.78 21.16
CA ASP A 20 1.28 11.08 21.61
C ASP A 20 2.46 11.55 20.74
N PHE A 21 3.25 10.59 20.24
CA PHE A 21 4.34 10.88 19.31
C PHE A 21 3.80 11.46 18.00
N PHE A 22 2.77 10.82 17.41
CA PHE A 22 2.18 11.27 16.14
C PHE A 22 1.49 12.63 16.30
N GLN A 23 0.75 12.84 17.36
CA GLN A 23 0.09 14.13 17.65
C GLN A 23 1.11 15.27 17.83
N GLY A 24 2.28 14.97 18.39
CA GLY A 24 3.38 15.93 18.53
C GLY A 24 4.19 16.19 17.26
N LEU A 25 4.05 15.36 16.22
CA LEU A 25 4.84 15.45 14.98
C LEU A 25 4.46 16.63 14.11
N SER A 26 3.18 16.96 14.00
CA SER A 26 2.67 18.04 13.16
C SER A 26 3.31 19.39 13.46
N SER A 27 3.75 19.59 14.70
CA SER A 27 4.46 20.81 15.13
C SER A 27 5.98 20.78 14.86
N LYS A 28 6.55 19.61 14.54
CA LYS A 28 8.00 19.39 14.43
C LYS A 28 8.46 19.06 13.02
N ILE A 29 7.57 18.60 12.16
CA ILE A 29 7.84 18.31 10.76
C ILE A 29 7.59 19.59 9.95
N GLN A 30 8.42 19.82 8.94
CA GLN A 30 8.23 20.97 8.03
C GLN A 30 6.87 20.84 7.35
N SER A 31 6.18 21.95 7.15
CA SER A 31 4.78 22.06 6.72
C SER A 31 4.40 21.32 5.44
N ASP A 32 5.38 20.90 4.64
CA ASP A 32 5.15 20.29 3.34
C ASP A 32 5.26 18.76 3.34
N SER A 33 5.76 18.15 4.45
CA SER A 33 5.90 16.70 4.55
C SER A 33 4.67 16.07 5.15
N LYS A 34 4.21 14.98 4.56
CA LYS A 34 3.10 14.16 5.03
C LYS A 34 3.54 13.15 6.07
N ILE A 35 2.67 12.86 7.02
CA ILE A 35 2.94 11.90 8.11
C ILE A 35 2.27 10.57 7.75
N CYS A 36 3.06 9.49 7.82
CA CYS A 36 2.58 8.13 7.62
C CYS A 36 2.80 7.29 8.87
N VAL A 37 1.75 6.66 9.37
CA VAL A 37 1.84 5.61 10.40
C VAL A 37 2.02 4.25 9.74
N ARG A 38 2.99 3.45 10.20
CA ARG A 38 3.19 2.06 9.74
C ARG A 38 2.66 1.08 10.76
N PHE A 39 1.70 0.28 10.34
CA PHE A 39 1.18 -0.88 11.05
C PHE A 39 1.93 -2.12 10.60
N LEU A 40 2.57 -2.81 11.55
CA LEU A 40 3.16 -4.11 11.33
C LEU A 40 2.08 -5.19 11.42
N LYS A 41 2.29 -6.34 10.81
CA LYS A 41 1.35 -7.47 10.85
C LYS A 41 1.00 -7.97 12.27
N THR A 42 1.79 -7.61 13.27
CA THR A 42 1.57 -7.95 14.69
C THR A 42 0.82 -6.88 15.46
N ASP A 43 0.62 -5.71 14.87
CA ASP A 43 -0.05 -4.59 15.54
C ASP A 43 -1.57 -4.83 15.55
N SER A 44 -2.23 -4.49 16.68
CA SER A 44 -3.69 -4.42 16.71
C SER A 44 -4.18 -3.23 15.87
N VAL A 45 -5.34 -3.40 15.24
CA VAL A 45 -6.07 -2.35 14.52
C VAL A 45 -7.25 -1.79 15.31
N ASP A 46 -7.45 -2.23 16.56
CA ASP A 46 -8.58 -1.80 17.38
C ASP A 46 -8.55 -0.31 17.70
N ASP A 47 -7.35 0.23 17.94
CA ASP A 47 -7.07 1.65 18.24
C ASP A 47 -6.62 2.44 16.99
N ALA A 48 -6.79 1.90 15.79
CA ALA A 48 -6.25 2.49 14.56
C ALA A 48 -6.88 3.85 14.23
N ASP A 49 -8.14 4.08 14.60
CA ASP A 49 -8.85 5.31 14.25
C ASP A 49 -8.16 6.57 14.80
N ASP A 50 -7.62 6.50 16.01
CA ASP A 50 -6.90 7.63 16.61
C ASP A 50 -5.62 7.97 15.82
N PHE A 51 -4.95 6.94 15.29
CA PHE A 51 -3.79 7.13 14.41
C PHE A 51 -4.18 7.66 13.04
N PHE A 52 -5.31 7.19 12.49
CA PHE A 52 -5.81 7.68 11.20
C PHE A 52 -6.18 9.17 11.27
N GLU A 53 -6.71 9.64 12.41
CA GLU A 53 -6.98 11.06 12.63
C GLU A 53 -5.70 11.91 12.76
N ALA A 54 -4.60 11.30 13.21
CA ALA A 54 -3.33 12.00 13.44
C ALA A 54 -2.37 11.97 12.23
N CYS A 55 -2.69 11.22 11.16
CA CYS A 55 -1.78 10.97 10.05
C CYS A 55 -2.44 11.21 8.69
N ASP A 56 -1.64 11.57 7.68
CA ASP A 56 -2.11 11.68 6.29
C ASP A 56 -2.19 10.31 5.60
N PHE A 57 -1.31 9.38 6.00
CA PHE A 57 -1.21 8.04 5.40
C PHE A 57 -1.13 6.95 6.46
N ALA A 58 -1.67 5.78 6.14
CA ALA A 58 -1.52 4.57 6.92
C ALA A 58 -0.91 3.45 6.05
N MET A 59 0.35 3.11 6.31
CA MET A 59 1.03 2.00 5.65
C MET A 59 0.75 0.71 6.41
N ILE A 60 0.13 -0.26 5.77
CA ILE A 60 -0.30 -1.52 6.37
C ILE A 60 0.53 -2.65 5.79
N GLU A 61 1.25 -3.35 6.67
CA GLU A 61 1.96 -4.58 6.34
C GLU A 61 1.00 -5.75 6.54
N THR A 62 0.62 -6.40 5.42
CA THR A 62 -0.25 -7.57 5.48
C THR A 62 0.53 -8.84 5.15
N ASP A 63 0.06 -9.96 5.70
CA ASP A 63 0.49 -11.30 5.31
C ASP A 63 -0.64 -11.91 4.48
N SER A 64 -0.35 -12.66 3.44
CA SER A 64 -1.30 -13.33 2.54
C SER A 64 -2.40 -14.15 3.23
N LYS A 65 -2.28 -14.36 4.53
CA LYS A 65 -3.27 -15.04 5.38
C LYS A 65 -4.19 -14.11 6.16
N ILE A 66 -3.86 -12.85 6.23
CA ILE A 66 -4.71 -11.83 6.82
C ILE A 66 -5.36 -11.15 5.62
N ILE A 67 -6.54 -11.62 5.25
CA ILE A 67 -7.47 -10.79 4.48
C ILE A 67 -7.45 -9.46 5.17
N VAL A 68 -6.98 -8.44 4.48
CA VAL A 68 -7.00 -7.08 5.00
C VAL A 68 -8.42 -6.87 5.47
N ASP A 69 -8.61 -6.58 6.74
CA ASP A 69 -9.94 -6.28 7.21
C ASP A 69 -10.41 -5.08 6.41
N GLU A 70 -11.30 -5.30 5.42
CA GLU A 70 -11.86 -4.25 4.54
C GLU A 70 -12.25 -3.01 5.34
N LYS A 71 -12.71 -3.24 6.58
CA LYS A 71 -13.02 -2.17 7.51
C LYS A 71 -11.84 -1.28 7.86
N VAL A 72 -10.61 -1.78 7.87
CA VAL A 72 -9.43 -0.94 8.18
C VAL A 72 -9.19 0.06 7.07
N VAL A 73 -9.31 -0.37 5.81
CA VAL A 73 -9.17 0.50 4.64
C VAL A 73 -10.28 1.56 4.60
N GLU A 74 -11.54 1.13 4.79
CA GLU A 74 -12.68 2.04 4.84
C GLU A 74 -12.58 3.01 6.02
N ARG A 75 -12.14 2.54 7.20
CA ARG A 75 -11.94 3.36 8.39
C ARG A 75 -10.88 4.43 8.13
N ALA A 76 -9.72 4.08 7.56
CA ALA A 76 -8.67 5.04 7.22
C ALA A 76 -9.21 6.12 6.28
N LYS A 77 -9.87 5.72 5.19
CA LYS A 77 -10.47 6.65 4.21
C LYS A 77 -11.52 7.56 4.84
N SER A 78 -12.35 7.06 5.75
CA SER A 78 -13.34 7.86 6.45
C SER A 78 -12.74 8.97 7.32
N LYS A 79 -11.47 8.83 7.71
CA LYS A 79 -10.69 9.81 8.48
C LYS A 79 -9.78 10.67 7.59
N ASN A 80 -9.91 10.61 6.26
CA ASN A 80 -9.02 11.23 5.27
C ASN A 80 -7.55 10.80 5.40
N CYS A 81 -7.31 9.59 5.89
CA CYS A 81 -6.01 8.95 5.96
C CYS A 81 -5.90 7.96 4.78
N GLU A 82 -4.96 8.17 3.88
CA GLU A 82 -4.84 7.38 2.66
C GLU A 82 -4.12 6.05 2.94
N PRO A 83 -4.74 4.88 2.64
CA PRO A 83 -4.14 3.59 2.92
C PRO A 83 -3.08 3.24 1.89
N ILE A 84 -1.90 2.82 2.38
CA ILE A 84 -0.78 2.31 1.59
C ILE A 84 -0.60 0.82 1.91
N TYR A 85 -0.59 -0.02 0.89
CA TYR A 85 -0.20 -1.42 1.04
C TYR A 85 1.31 -1.56 0.99
N LEU A 86 1.92 -2.18 2.00
CA LEU A 86 3.34 -2.53 1.98
C LEU A 86 3.52 -3.91 1.36
N ALA A 87 3.81 -3.94 0.07
CA ALA A 87 4.04 -5.17 -0.68
C ALA A 87 5.41 -5.77 -0.34
N LEU A 88 5.45 -7.10 -0.21
CA LEU A 88 6.67 -7.86 -0.06
C LEU A 88 6.83 -8.78 -1.27
N MET A 89 7.97 -8.67 -1.96
CA MET A 89 8.27 -9.47 -3.15
C MET A 89 9.57 -10.28 -2.95
N PRO A 90 9.56 -11.26 -2.01
CA PRO A 90 10.76 -12.01 -1.65
C PRO A 90 11.37 -12.80 -2.81
N THR A 91 10.58 -13.20 -3.80
CA THR A 91 11.12 -13.90 -4.97
C THR A 91 12.03 -13.01 -5.81
N LEU A 92 11.80 -11.69 -5.84
CA LEU A 92 12.66 -10.73 -6.52
C LEU A 92 13.94 -10.37 -5.74
N MET A 93 14.07 -10.85 -4.50
CA MET A 93 15.35 -10.79 -3.77
C MET A 93 16.34 -11.87 -4.24
N THR A 94 15.85 -12.96 -4.82
CA THR A 94 16.65 -14.15 -5.18
C THR A 94 16.61 -14.49 -6.67
N GLY A 95 15.57 -14.06 -7.40
CA GLY A 95 15.34 -14.37 -8.80
C GLY A 95 14.81 -13.19 -9.60
N GLN A 96 14.77 -13.34 -10.93
CA GLN A 96 14.32 -12.28 -11.85
C GLN A 96 12.80 -12.30 -12.09
N VAL A 97 12.11 -13.33 -11.60
CA VAL A 97 10.69 -13.56 -11.89
C VAL A 97 9.93 -13.60 -10.58
N GLN A 98 8.94 -12.75 -10.48
CA GLN A 98 7.97 -12.74 -9.38
C GLN A 98 7.11 -13.99 -9.39
N SER A 99 6.63 -14.40 -8.22
CA SER A 99 5.69 -15.50 -8.10
C SER A 99 4.26 -15.08 -8.52
N ARG A 100 3.42 -16.06 -8.83
CA ARG A 100 2.00 -15.79 -9.10
C ARG A 100 1.27 -15.33 -7.84
N GLU A 101 1.69 -15.85 -6.70
CA GLU A 101 1.13 -15.53 -5.40
C GLU A 101 1.40 -14.06 -5.06
N GLU A 102 2.61 -13.56 -5.27
CA GLU A 102 2.96 -12.14 -5.07
C GLU A 102 2.12 -11.22 -5.97
N ASN A 103 1.95 -11.59 -7.25
CA ASN A 103 1.13 -10.82 -8.18
C ASN A 103 -0.34 -10.80 -7.78
N PHE A 104 -0.87 -11.95 -7.37
CA PHE A 104 -2.26 -12.07 -6.93
C PHE A 104 -2.50 -11.26 -5.67
N GLU A 105 -1.59 -11.31 -4.70
CA GLU A 105 -1.69 -10.56 -3.45
C GLU A 105 -1.75 -9.05 -3.68
N ILE A 106 -0.86 -8.52 -4.52
CA ILE A 106 -0.86 -7.09 -4.85
C ILE A 106 -2.14 -6.69 -5.57
N GLY A 107 -2.56 -7.45 -6.59
CA GLY A 107 -3.78 -7.17 -7.35
C GLY A 107 -5.02 -7.20 -6.47
N HIS A 108 -5.16 -8.22 -5.64
CA HIS A 108 -6.28 -8.38 -4.70
C HIS A 108 -6.33 -7.23 -3.67
N THR A 109 -5.19 -6.86 -3.11
CA THR A 109 -5.10 -5.75 -2.14
C THR A 109 -5.55 -4.41 -2.78
N LEU A 110 -5.17 -4.17 -4.02
CA LEU A 110 -5.66 -3.00 -4.76
C LEU A 110 -7.18 -3.04 -4.94
N GLU A 111 -7.76 -4.20 -5.25
CA GLU A 111 -9.22 -4.37 -5.35
C GLU A 111 -9.94 -4.09 -4.02
N GLU A 112 -9.31 -4.39 -2.89
CA GLU A 112 -9.82 -4.08 -1.54
C GLU A 112 -9.81 -2.58 -1.20
N GLY A 113 -9.24 -1.75 -2.05
CA GLY A 113 -9.35 -0.30 -1.94
C GLY A 113 -8.11 0.44 -1.50
N PHE A 114 -6.96 -0.18 -1.46
CA PHE A 114 -5.71 0.55 -1.29
C PHE A 114 -5.43 1.44 -2.50
N ASP A 115 -4.97 2.67 -2.24
CA ASP A 115 -4.68 3.65 -3.28
C ASP A 115 -3.21 3.68 -3.67
N TYR A 116 -2.34 3.13 -2.82
CA TYR A 116 -0.89 3.13 -3.00
C TYR A 116 -0.29 1.77 -2.64
N VAL A 117 0.78 1.43 -3.35
CA VAL A 117 1.64 0.28 -3.04
C VAL A 117 3.04 0.79 -2.72
N ALA A 118 3.56 0.44 -1.55
CA ALA A 118 4.94 0.67 -1.17
C ALA A 118 5.75 -0.61 -1.35
N LEU A 119 6.94 -0.48 -1.90
CA LEU A 119 7.94 -1.54 -2.01
C LEU A 119 8.97 -1.40 -0.90
N TYR A 120 9.62 -2.49 -0.50
CA TYR A 120 10.51 -2.52 0.65
C TYR A 120 11.93 -2.95 0.29
N GLN A 121 12.37 -4.11 0.77
CA GLN A 121 13.77 -4.56 0.63
C GLN A 121 14.17 -4.86 -0.81
N GLU A 122 13.25 -5.34 -1.63
CA GLU A 122 13.47 -5.65 -3.04
C GLU A 122 13.89 -4.41 -3.85
N THR A 123 13.49 -3.21 -3.45
CA THR A 123 13.89 -1.97 -4.11
C THR A 123 15.12 -1.31 -3.48
N SER A 124 15.31 -1.46 -2.16
CA SER A 124 16.41 -0.81 -1.45
C SER A 124 17.71 -1.62 -1.45
N HIS A 125 17.62 -2.96 -1.44
CA HIS A 125 18.75 -3.87 -1.35
C HIS A 125 18.71 -5.01 -2.37
N GLY A 126 17.58 -5.19 -3.05
CA GLY A 126 17.38 -6.27 -4.01
C GLY A 126 18.17 -6.07 -5.31
N PRO A 127 18.67 -7.15 -5.92
CA PRO A 127 19.38 -7.06 -7.18
C PRO A 127 18.49 -6.70 -8.38
N TYR A 128 17.18 -6.79 -8.22
CA TYR A 128 16.20 -6.58 -9.29
C TYR A 128 15.23 -5.42 -8.99
N ALA A 129 15.71 -4.36 -8.34
CA ALA A 129 14.90 -3.21 -7.92
C ALA A 129 14.03 -2.61 -9.04
N ALA A 130 14.61 -2.38 -10.21
CA ALA A 130 13.87 -1.86 -11.37
C ALA A 130 12.77 -2.82 -11.86
N ARG A 131 13.01 -4.14 -11.74
CA ARG A 131 12.01 -5.16 -12.08
C ARG A 131 10.86 -5.18 -11.09
N SER A 132 11.13 -5.01 -9.79
CA SER A 132 10.10 -4.93 -8.76
C SER A 132 9.15 -3.75 -9.01
N VAL A 133 9.69 -2.57 -9.27
CA VAL A 133 8.89 -1.38 -9.60
C VAL A 133 8.03 -1.62 -10.85
N LYS A 134 8.63 -2.14 -11.92
CA LYS A 134 7.92 -2.41 -13.17
C LYS A 134 6.80 -3.44 -12.98
N CYS A 135 7.03 -4.47 -12.18
CA CYS A 135 6.03 -5.49 -11.90
C CYS A 135 4.81 -4.89 -11.19
N VAL A 136 5.02 -4.09 -10.15
CA VAL A 136 3.92 -3.43 -9.44
C VAL A 136 3.18 -2.47 -10.35
N ASP A 137 3.87 -1.69 -11.17
CA ASP A 137 3.27 -0.80 -12.17
C ASP A 137 2.36 -1.57 -13.14
N GLU A 138 2.83 -2.69 -13.71
CA GLU A 138 2.05 -3.55 -14.60
C GLU A 138 0.78 -4.08 -13.90
N ILE A 139 0.88 -4.55 -12.65
CA ILE A 139 -0.27 -5.05 -11.88
C ILE A 139 -1.26 -3.92 -11.58
N THR A 140 -0.76 -2.76 -11.15
CA THR A 140 -1.61 -1.60 -10.83
C THR A 140 -2.41 -1.15 -12.04
N VAL A 141 -1.76 -1.01 -13.20
CA VAL A 141 -2.43 -0.64 -14.46
C VAL A 141 -3.51 -1.64 -14.85
N GLU A 142 -3.27 -2.94 -14.66
CA GLU A 142 -4.29 -3.96 -14.96
C GLU A 142 -5.46 -3.90 -13.97
N SER A 143 -5.18 -3.74 -12.66
CA SER A 143 -6.23 -3.60 -11.64
C SER A 143 -7.09 -2.35 -11.85
N GLU A 144 -6.49 -1.23 -12.25
CA GLU A 144 -7.23 0.00 -12.57
C GLU A 144 -8.18 -0.19 -13.76
N LYS A 145 -7.77 -0.90 -14.80
CA LYS A 145 -8.64 -1.22 -15.95
C LYS A 145 -9.87 -2.01 -15.53
N LEU A 146 -9.68 -2.98 -14.62
CA LEU A 146 -10.78 -3.78 -14.09
C LEU A 146 -11.75 -2.94 -13.23
N ARG A 147 -11.24 -1.99 -12.45
CA ARG A 147 -12.06 -1.06 -11.66
C ARG A 147 -12.91 -0.11 -12.53
N VAL A 148 -12.33 0.40 -13.60
CA VAL A 148 -13.01 1.39 -14.47
C VAL A 148 -14.07 0.75 -15.37
N ASN A 149 -13.95 -0.54 -15.70
CA ASN A 149 -14.86 -1.22 -16.62
C ASN A 149 -15.19 -2.68 -16.26
N PRO A 150 -15.72 -2.97 -15.06
CA PRO A 150 -16.06 -4.34 -14.69
C PRO A 150 -17.18 -4.93 -15.59
N PHE A 151 -17.97 -4.06 -16.24
CA PHE A 151 -19.11 -4.47 -17.07
C PHE A 151 -18.73 -4.64 -18.55
N SER A 152 -17.78 -3.85 -19.09
CA SER A 152 -17.38 -3.95 -20.49
C SER A 152 -16.63 -5.24 -20.77
N ASP A 153 -15.73 -5.66 -19.89
CA ASP A 153 -14.93 -6.88 -20.04
C ASP A 153 -15.80 -8.15 -19.94
N PHE A 154 -16.82 -8.11 -19.06
CA PHE A 154 -17.83 -9.16 -18.95
C PHE A 154 -18.71 -9.23 -20.22
N MET A 155 -19.13 -8.09 -20.76
CA MET A 155 -19.92 -8.02 -21.98
C MET A 155 -19.10 -8.42 -23.21
N ASP A 156 -17.84 -8.02 -23.31
CA ASP A 156 -16.96 -8.43 -24.42
C ASP A 156 -16.67 -9.94 -24.41
N LYS A 157 -16.52 -10.55 -23.24
CA LYS A 157 -16.41 -12.01 -23.10
C LYS A 157 -17.70 -12.71 -23.51
N ILE A 158 -18.87 -12.22 -23.11
CA ILE A 158 -20.17 -12.79 -23.53
C ILE A 158 -20.38 -12.60 -25.03
N LEU A 159 -20.18 -11.41 -25.56
CA LEU A 159 -20.37 -11.13 -26.98
C LEU A 159 -19.37 -11.87 -27.87
N GLY A 160 -18.14 -12.12 -27.36
CA GLY A 160 -17.14 -12.96 -28.02
C GLY A 160 -17.56 -14.43 -28.10
N PHE A 161 -18.38 -14.92 -27.16
CA PHE A 161 -18.93 -16.29 -27.19
C PHE A 161 -20.03 -16.47 -28.25
N PHE A 162 -20.79 -15.39 -28.55
CA PHE A 162 -21.86 -15.42 -29.54
C PHE A 162 -21.41 -15.11 -30.98
N LYS A 163 -20.13 -14.75 -31.17
CA LYS A 163 -19.56 -14.47 -32.50
C LYS A 163 -18.79 -15.67 -33.11
N LYS A 164 -18.81 -16.82 -32.48
CA LYS A 164 -18.32 -18.11 -32.99
C LYS A 164 -19.51 -19.03 -33.29
#